data_a9600493ba944920a0c6a2effe28f5d8
#
_entry.id   a9600493ba944920a0c6a2effe28f5d8
#
_cell.length_a   1.000
_cell.length_b   1.000
_cell.length_c   1.000
_cell.angle_alpha   90.00
_cell.angle_beta   90.00
_cell.angle_gamma   90.00
#
_symmetry.space_group_name_H-M   'P 1'
#
loop_
_entity.id
_entity.type
_entity.pdbx_description
1 polymer ?
#
loop_
_entity_poly.entity_id
_entity_poly.type
_entity_poly.pdbx_seq_one_letter_code
_entity_poly.pdbx_strand_id
1 'polypeptide(L)'
;MNRKRKTILGIIVVLLLSVGGYMTYQKMKPKPFTEVAAEAKTDSFNNEEELSKASNVIVIGSLSKRGDSQVDRDAEGGILAVYRMSDFKIAQVIKNDTKENLAEDTIIPIYENEGHDEKTNTTYHVAGYEKMENKETYILFLTYDPEDKYYVPVGVNFGKMNVDSEKETELYGDDSSNQEEEINKVQEEALDTYKEEIKEVENQ
;
A
#
# COMPACT_ATOMS: atom_id res chain seq x y z
N MET A 1 -23.27 14.41 -60.67
CA MET A 1 -22.24 13.59 -60.02
C MET A 1 -22.37 12.15 -60.52
N ASN A 2 -21.32 11.62 -61.17
CA ASN A 2 -21.32 10.32 -61.84
C ASN A 2 -21.59 9.17 -60.82
N ARG A 3 -22.37 8.14 -61.24
CA ARG A 3 -22.72 6.97 -60.42
C ARG A 3 -21.49 6.36 -59.73
N LYS A 4 -20.34 6.26 -60.43
CA LYS A 4 -19.07 5.79 -59.91
C LYS A 4 -18.53 6.65 -58.75
N ARG A 5 -18.67 8.00 -58.80
CA ARG A 5 -18.23 8.91 -57.73
C ARG A 5 -19.09 8.76 -56.47
N LYS A 6 -20.41 8.49 -56.61
CA LYS A 6 -21.29 8.22 -55.47
C LYS A 6 -20.93 6.91 -54.76
N THR A 7 -20.59 5.88 -55.51
CA THR A 7 -20.17 4.58 -54.97
C THR A 7 -18.83 4.68 -54.25
N ILE A 8 -17.85 5.39 -54.81
CA ILE A 8 -16.54 5.60 -54.19
C ILE A 8 -16.70 6.41 -52.87
N LEU A 9 -17.52 7.45 -52.87
CA LEU A 9 -17.78 8.27 -51.68
C LEU A 9 -18.44 7.42 -50.57
N GLY A 10 -19.38 6.56 -50.92
CA GLY A 10 -20.03 5.63 -49.99
C GLY A 10 -19.04 4.65 -49.32
N ILE A 11 -18.10 4.08 -50.13
CA ILE A 11 -17.08 3.18 -49.60
C ILE A 11 -16.14 3.89 -48.63
N ILE A 12 -15.74 5.12 -48.96
CA ILE A 12 -14.85 5.92 -48.07
C ILE A 12 -15.53 6.22 -46.73
N VAL A 13 -16.82 6.59 -46.74
CA VAL A 13 -17.58 6.84 -45.52
C VAL A 13 -17.69 5.58 -44.65
N VAL A 14 -17.96 4.42 -45.24
CA VAL A 14 -18.03 3.14 -44.50
C VAL A 14 -16.68 2.79 -43.90
N LEU A 15 -15.58 2.98 -44.65
CA LEU A 15 -14.23 2.73 -44.12
C LEU A 15 -13.88 3.68 -42.96
N LEU A 16 -14.23 4.96 -43.04
CA LEU A 16 -13.99 5.92 -41.98
C LEU A 16 -14.81 5.56 -40.72
N LEU A 17 -16.06 5.14 -40.88
CA LEU A 17 -16.90 4.72 -39.74
C LEU A 17 -16.39 3.41 -39.11
N SER A 18 -15.90 2.47 -39.92
CA SER A 18 -15.35 1.21 -39.40
C SER A 18 -14.03 1.42 -38.66
N VAL A 19 -13.14 2.27 -39.17
CA VAL A 19 -11.88 2.64 -38.48
C VAL A 19 -12.16 3.44 -37.21
N GLY A 20 -13.06 4.42 -37.27
CA GLY A 20 -13.49 5.19 -36.09
C GLY A 20 -14.15 4.32 -35.04
N GLY A 21 -15.03 3.39 -35.45
CA GLY A 21 -15.66 2.42 -34.56
C GLY A 21 -14.65 1.47 -33.91
N TYR A 22 -13.69 0.98 -34.69
CA TYR A 22 -12.63 0.12 -34.16
C TYR A 22 -11.71 0.83 -33.15
N MET A 23 -11.31 2.07 -33.45
CA MET A 23 -10.49 2.88 -32.52
C MET A 23 -11.23 3.18 -31.21
N THR A 24 -12.54 3.50 -31.30
CA THR A 24 -13.37 3.72 -30.09
C THR A 24 -13.54 2.43 -29.31
N TYR A 25 -13.78 1.31 -29.98
CA TYR A 25 -13.88 0.00 -29.34
C TYR A 25 -12.59 -0.40 -28.61
N GLN A 26 -11.41 -0.15 -29.21
CA GLN A 26 -10.12 -0.43 -28.56
C GLN A 26 -9.89 0.43 -27.30
N LYS A 27 -10.33 1.70 -27.33
CA LYS A 27 -10.26 2.58 -26.15
C LYS A 27 -11.24 2.20 -25.03
N MET A 28 -12.34 1.52 -25.36
CA MET A 28 -13.35 1.07 -24.41
C MET A 28 -13.09 -0.34 -23.85
N LYS A 29 -12.08 -1.05 -24.35
CA LYS A 29 -11.71 -2.35 -23.76
C LYS A 29 -11.21 -2.13 -22.33
N PRO A 30 -11.71 -2.90 -21.34
CA PRO A 30 -11.13 -2.90 -20.03
C PRO A 30 -9.63 -3.23 -20.13
N LYS A 31 -8.81 -2.46 -19.46
CA LYS A 31 -7.38 -2.80 -19.35
C LYS A 31 -7.25 -4.07 -18.53
N PRO A 32 -6.34 -4.98 -18.86
CA PRO A 32 -6.07 -6.15 -18.05
C PRO A 32 -5.65 -5.70 -16.65
N PHE A 33 -6.06 -6.43 -15.64
CA PHE A 33 -5.56 -6.24 -14.28
C PHE A 33 -4.08 -6.61 -14.23
N THR A 34 -3.28 -5.76 -13.59
CA THR A 34 -1.85 -5.98 -13.36
C THR A 34 -1.49 -5.60 -11.94
N GLU A 35 -0.46 -6.24 -11.40
CA GLU A 35 0.17 -5.89 -10.13
C GLU A 35 1.65 -5.68 -10.39
N VAL A 36 2.23 -4.67 -9.75
CA VAL A 36 3.64 -4.33 -9.93
C VAL A 36 4.26 -3.89 -8.60
N ALA A 37 5.47 -4.37 -8.31
CA ALA A 37 6.32 -3.78 -7.29
C ALA A 37 6.88 -2.46 -7.86
N ALA A 38 6.59 -1.35 -7.19
CA ALA A 38 7.16 -0.05 -7.53
C ALA A 38 8.40 0.20 -6.69
N GLU A 39 9.52 0.46 -7.33
CA GLU A 39 10.75 0.80 -6.63
C GLU A 39 10.59 2.08 -5.81
N ALA A 40 11.06 2.06 -4.56
CA ALA A 40 11.16 3.23 -3.71
C ALA A 40 12.42 3.17 -2.87
N LYS A 41 12.96 4.35 -2.54
CA LYS A 41 14.03 4.42 -1.57
C LYS A 41 13.43 4.30 -0.17
N THR A 42 13.83 3.27 0.55
CA THR A 42 13.39 3.00 1.92
C THR A 42 14.58 3.12 2.88
N ASP A 43 14.30 3.42 4.13
CA ASP A 43 15.29 3.27 5.20
C ASP A 43 15.40 1.78 5.57
N SER A 44 16.60 1.32 5.93
CA SER A 44 16.85 -0.02 6.42
C SER A 44 17.35 0.02 7.85
N PHE A 45 17.11 -1.06 8.59
CA PHE A 45 17.47 -1.19 10.01
C PHE A 45 18.19 -2.52 10.24
N ASN A 46 19.19 -2.52 11.12
CA ASN A 46 19.98 -3.73 11.40
C ASN A 46 19.36 -4.59 12.52
N ASN A 47 18.49 -4.00 13.35
CA ASN A 47 17.88 -4.62 14.52
C ASN A 47 16.64 -3.85 14.98
N GLU A 48 15.87 -4.45 15.91
CA GLU A 48 14.68 -3.85 16.51
C GLU A 48 14.98 -2.53 17.23
N GLU A 49 16.12 -2.41 17.93
CA GLU A 49 16.47 -1.20 18.70
C GLU A 49 16.59 0.03 17.78
N GLU A 50 17.19 -0.13 16.59
CA GLU A 50 17.27 0.94 15.59
C GLU A 50 15.88 1.33 15.05
N LEU A 51 15.03 0.34 14.75
CA LEU A 51 13.66 0.55 14.28
C LEU A 51 12.81 1.25 15.35
N SER A 52 12.86 0.76 16.59
CA SER A 52 12.17 1.36 17.75
C SER A 52 12.61 2.80 17.98
N LYS A 53 13.89 3.10 17.82
CA LYS A 53 14.46 4.44 17.97
C LYS A 53 14.03 5.42 16.87
N ALA A 54 13.86 4.92 15.64
CA ALA A 54 13.36 5.70 14.52
C ALA A 54 11.85 5.97 14.61
N SER A 55 11.12 5.17 15.37
CA SER A 55 9.67 5.27 15.53
C SER A 55 9.30 6.22 16.68
N ASN A 56 8.32 7.07 16.50
CA ASN A 56 7.77 7.87 17.60
C ASN A 56 6.47 7.30 18.19
N VAL A 57 5.89 6.30 17.52
CA VAL A 57 4.74 5.53 18.01
C VAL A 57 4.97 4.05 17.73
N ILE A 58 4.69 3.18 18.72
CA ILE A 58 4.64 1.74 18.58
C ILE A 58 3.33 1.25 19.18
N VAL A 59 2.53 0.55 18.39
CA VAL A 59 1.20 0.08 18.79
C VAL A 59 0.95 -1.34 18.30
N ILE A 60 0.12 -2.08 19.04
CA ILE A 60 -0.47 -3.34 18.61
C ILE A 60 -1.96 -3.11 18.35
N GLY A 61 -2.50 -3.73 17.32
CA GLY A 61 -3.91 -3.61 16.97
C GLY A 61 -4.26 -4.28 15.66
N SER A 62 -5.36 -3.88 15.06
CA SER A 62 -5.87 -4.48 13.83
C SER A 62 -6.49 -3.46 12.88
N LEU A 63 -6.59 -3.84 11.62
CA LEU A 63 -7.29 -3.05 10.61
C LEU A 63 -8.78 -2.93 10.99
N SER A 64 -9.25 -1.70 11.21
CA SER A 64 -10.65 -1.40 11.49
C SER A 64 -11.44 -1.16 10.19
N LYS A 65 -10.83 -0.40 9.27
CA LYS A 65 -11.43 -0.12 7.96
C LYS A 65 -10.34 0.12 6.93
N ARG A 66 -10.44 -0.57 5.82
CA ARG A 66 -9.57 -0.30 4.67
C ARG A 66 -10.02 0.96 3.94
N GLY A 67 -9.08 1.87 3.69
CA GLY A 67 -9.33 3.07 2.90
C GLY A 67 -9.35 2.81 1.40
N ASP A 68 -9.91 3.74 0.66
CA ASP A 68 -9.85 3.72 -0.81
C ASP A 68 -8.44 4.06 -1.29
N SER A 69 -8.06 3.50 -2.44
CA SER A 69 -6.78 3.82 -3.08
C SER A 69 -6.74 5.27 -3.54
N GLN A 70 -5.60 5.92 -3.32
CA GLN A 70 -5.29 7.27 -3.77
C GLN A 70 -4.14 7.21 -4.78
N VAL A 71 -4.24 8.01 -5.83
CA VAL A 71 -3.20 8.11 -6.86
C VAL A 71 -2.95 9.59 -7.15
N ASP A 72 -1.84 10.08 -6.64
CA ASP A 72 -1.40 11.45 -6.90
C ASP A 72 -0.64 11.51 -8.21
N ARG A 73 -0.90 12.57 -8.99
CA ARG A 73 -0.33 12.73 -10.33
C ARG A 73 0.19 14.13 -10.54
N ASP A 74 1.26 14.22 -11.35
CA ASP A 74 1.73 15.47 -11.88
C ASP A 74 0.81 16.05 -12.97
N ALA A 75 1.15 17.23 -13.47
CA ALA A 75 0.38 17.92 -14.51
C ALA A 75 0.39 17.16 -15.86
N GLU A 76 1.39 16.36 -16.13
CA GLU A 76 1.56 15.53 -17.32
C GLU A 76 0.85 14.18 -17.20
N GLY A 77 0.33 13.84 -16.00
CA GLY A 77 -0.38 12.61 -15.69
C GLY A 77 0.52 11.47 -15.19
N GLY A 78 1.80 11.74 -14.94
CA GLY A 78 2.73 10.83 -14.28
C GLY A 78 2.30 10.55 -12.84
N ILE A 79 2.53 9.32 -12.34
CA ILE A 79 2.21 8.94 -10.97
C ILE A 79 3.31 9.48 -10.05
N LEU A 80 2.91 10.27 -9.04
CA LEU A 80 3.78 10.78 -7.98
C LEU A 80 3.73 9.89 -6.74
N ALA A 81 2.53 9.43 -6.35
CA ALA A 81 2.32 8.53 -5.24
C ALA A 81 1.11 7.63 -5.47
N VAL A 82 1.16 6.42 -4.90
CA VAL A 82 0.03 5.50 -4.82
C VAL A 82 -0.01 4.97 -3.39
N TYR A 83 -1.17 5.13 -2.74
CA TYR A 83 -1.33 4.76 -1.34
C TYR A 83 -2.80 4.58 -0.98
N ARG A 84 -3.05 4.18 0.26
CA ARG A 84 -4.38 4.26 0.89
C ARG A 84 -4.27 4.73 2.33
N MET A 85 -5.32 5.37 2.81
CA MET A 85 -5.43 5.77 4.21
C MET A 85 -6.38 4.80 4.91
N SER A 86 -5.83 3.87 5.67
CA SER A 86 -6.61 2.85 6.37
C SER A 86 -6.76 3.19 7.85
N ASP A 87 -7.92 2.89 8.42
CA ASP A 87 -8.21 3.07 9.84
C ASP A 87 -7.69 1.86 10.62
N PHE A 88 -6.80 2.08 11.56
CA PHE A 88 -6.23 1.07 12.45
C PHE A 88 -6.73 1.27 13.87
N LYS A 89 -7.30 0.22 14.46
CA LYS A 89 -7.78 0.23 15.84
C LYS A 89 -6.69 -0.28 16.77
N ILE A 90 -6.27 0.56 17.70
CA ILE A 90 -5.25 0.24 18.69
C ILE A 90 -5.86 -0.70 19.75
N ALA A 91 -5.19 -1.82 20.01
CA ALA A 91 -5.44 -2.68 21.15
C ALA A 91 -4.51 -2.35 22.32
N GLN A 92 -3.23 -2.03 22.02
CA GLN A 92 -2.24 -1.65 23.03
C GLN A 92 -1.28 -0.59 22.50
N VAL A 93 -0.92 0.36 23.33
CA VAL A 93 0.12 1.37 23.07
C VAL A 93 1.39 0.96 23.80
N ILE A 94 2.46 0.70 23.05
CA ILE A 94 3.78 0.37 23.60
C ILE A 94 4.61 1.64 23.79
N LYS A 95 4.63 2.51 22.77
CA LYS A 95 5.37 3.75 22.74
C LYS A 95 4.54 4.88 22.15
N ASN A 96 4.58 6.05 22.77
CA ASN A 96 4.00 7.27 22.22
C ASN A 96 4.83 8.50 22.64
N ASP A 97 5.72 8.93 21.76
CA ASP A 97 6.54 10.13 21.91
C ASP A 97 5.89 11.36 21.26
N THR A 98 4.64 11.25 20.81
CA THR A 98 3.87 12.34 20.22
C THR A 98 3.06 13.09 21.30
N LYS A 99 2.35 14.16 20.88
CA LYS A 99 1.38 14.86 21.74
C LYS A 99 -0.04 14.32 21.59
N GLU A 100 -0.25 13.35 20.69
CA GLU A 100 -1.54 12.75 20.44
C GLU A 100 -1.95 11.84 21.61
N ASN A 101 -3.23 11.88 21.95
CA ASN A 101 -3.77 11.01 23.01
C ASN A 101 -4.10 9.64 22.44
N LEU A 102 -3.12 8.74 22.45
CA LEU A 102 -3.30 7.35 22.00
C LEU A 102 -3.62 6.45 23.20
N ALA A 103 -4.64 5.62 23.05
CA ALA A 103 -5.08 4.65 24.04
C ALA A 103 -5.70 3.43 23.34
N GLU A 104 -6.01 2.40 24.10
CA GLU A 104 -6.86 1.28 23.64
C GLU A 104 -8.15 1.79 23.02
N ASP A 105 -8.63 1.13 21.98
CA ASP A 105 -9.80 1.48 21.17
C ASP A 105 -9.67 2.77 20.32
N THR A 106 -8.58 3.52 20.44
CA THR A 106 -8.33 4.67 19.56
C THR A 106 -8.14 4.18 18.11
N ILE A 107 -8.80 4.86 17.17
CA ILE A 107 -8.64 4.60 15.73
C ILE A 107 -7.70 5.67 15.17
N ILE A 108 -6.64 5.23 14.50
CA ILE A 108 -5.64 6.09 13.86
C ILE A 108 -5.54 5.83 12.37
N PRO A 109 -5.36 6.87 11.54
CA PRO A 109 -5.16 6.71 10.11
C PRO A 109 -3.73 6.27 9.79
N ILE A 110 -3.58 5.15 9.09
CA ILE A 110 -2.30 4.63 8.63
C ILE A 110 -2.15 4.84 7.13
N TYR A 111 -1.02 5.40 6.73
CA TYR A 111 -0.60 5.48 5.34
C TYR A 111 -0.04 4.12 4.91
N GLU A 112 -0.80 3.38 4.10
CA GLU A 112 -0.37 2.11 3.51
C GLU A 112 0.21 2.35 2.12
N ASN A 113 1.40 1.82 1.87
CA ASN A 113 2.17 1.99 0.63
C ASN A 113 1.71 1.07 -0.51
N GLU A 114 0.41 0.77 -0.58
CA GLU A 114 -0.23 0.02 -1.65
C GLU A 114 -1.49 0.75 -2.12
N GLY A 115 -1.74 0.72 -3.42
CA GLY A 115 -2.98 1.26 -3.96
C GLY A 115 -3.24 0.81 -5.39
N HIS A 116 -4.50 0.91 -5.80
CA HIS A 116 -4.97 0.56 -7.14
C HIS A 116 -5.26 1.80 -7.97
N ASP A 117 -4.64 1.89 -9.14
CA ASP A 117 -4.93 2.91 -10.15
C ASP A 117 -5.98 2.40 -11.14
N GLU A 118 -7.20 2.88 -11.01
CA GLU A 118 -8.30 2.52 -11.91
C GLU A 118 -8.05 2.91 -13.38
N LYS A 119 -7.27 3.99 -13.62
CA LYS A 119 -6.95 4.44 -14.99
C LYS A 119 -6.12 3.43 -15.75
N THR A 120 -5.22 2.75 -15.08
CA THR A 120 -4.35 1.73 -15.66
C THR A 120 -4.81 0.32 -15.35
N ASN A 121 -5.73 0.14 -14.41
CA ASN A 121 -6.16 -1.12 -13.81
C ASN A 121 -4.97 -1.88 -13.20
N THR A 122 -4.13 -1.13 -12.46
CA THR A 122 -2.87 -1.63 -11.91
C THR A 122 -2.83 -1.39 -10.40
N THR A 123 -2.50 -2.42 -9.63
CA THR A 123 -2.14 -2.29 -8.22
C THR A 123 -0.63 -2.09 -8.11
N TYR A 124 -0.24 -1.10 -7.35
CA TYR A 124 1.14 -0.76 -7.08
C TYR A 124 1.48 -1.10 -5.63
N HIS A 125 2.52 -1.91 -5.44
CA HIS A 125 3.12 -2.27 -4.17
C HIS A 125 4.42 -1.48 -4.03
N VAL A 126 4.38 -0.34 -3.34
CA VAL A 126 5.55 0.53 -3.21
C VAL A 126 6.59 -0.14 -2.31
N ALA A 127 7.78 -0.37 -2.83
CA ALA A 127 8.83 -1.18 -2.19
C ALA A 127 8.37 -2.59 -1.79
N GLY A 128 7.45 -3.18 -2.55
CA GLY A 128 6.90 -4.50 -2.25
C GLY A 128 5.91 -4.52 -1.07
N TYR A 129 5.43 -3.36 -0.60
CA TYR A 129 4.50 -3.31 0.52
C TYR A 129 3.19 -4.03 0.18
N GLU A 130 2.77 -4.95 1.04
CA GLU A 130 1.44 -5.51 1.04
C GLU A 130 0.56 -4.86 2.12
N LYS A 131 -0.70 -4.58 1.76
CA LYS A 131 -1.66 -3.99 2.69
C LYS A 131 -1.95 -4.91 3.89
N MET A 132 -2.32 -4.33 5.00
CA MET A 132 -2.81 -5.10 6.16
C MET A 132 -4.05 -5.90 5.80
N GLU A 133 -4.17 -7.12 6.30
CA GLU A 133 -5.33 -7.97 6.09
C GLU A 133 -6.37 -7.83 7.22
N ASN A 134 -7.65 -8.06 6.86
CA ASN A 134 -8.73 -7.98 7.83
C ASN A 134 -8.62 -9.12 8.86
N LYS A 135 -8.88 -8.82 10.13
CA LYS A 135 -8.87 -9.75 11.26
C LYS A 135 -7.47 -10.24 11.68
N GLU A 136 -6.44 -9.72 11.06
CA GLU A 136 -5.07 -9.95 11.48
C GLU A 136 -4.68 -8.91 12.53
N THR A 137 -3.78 -9.31 13.42
CA THR A 137 -3.18 -8.43 14.41
C THR A 137 -1.79 -8.03 13.96
N TYR A 138 -1.47 -6.77 14.11
CA TYR A 138 -0.18 -6.19 13.71
C TYR A 138 0.46 -5.46 14.86
N ILE A 139 1.80 -5.52 14.93
CA ILE A 139 2.58 -4.53 15.63
C ILE A 139 3.09 -3.52 14.59
N LEU A 140 2.86 -2.23 14.85
CA LEU A 140 3.23 -1.15 13.95
C LEU A 140 4.25 -0.21 14.61
N PHE A 141 5.36 0.01 13.94
CA PHE A 141 6.39 1.00 14.26
C PHE A 141 6.18 2.20 13.34
N LEU A 142 5.79 3.33 13.89
CA LEU A 142 5.20 4.43 13.14
C LEU A 142 5.94 5.75 13.37
N THR A 143 5.93 6.58 12.32
CA THR A 143 6.20 8.01 12.41
C THR A 143 4.88 8.78 12.24
N TYR A 144 4.61 9.73 13.12
CA TYR A 144 3.45 10.61 13.03
C TYR A 144 3.75 11.85 12.20
N ASP A 145 2.88 12.13 11.23
CA ASP A 145 2.88 13.39 10.49
C ASP A 145 1.93 14.39 11.16
N PRO A 146 2.45 15.48 11.79
CA PRO A 146 1.60 16.43 12.49
C PRO A 146 0.84 17.41 11.57
N GLU A 147 1.23 17.54 10.30
CA GLU A 147 0.57 18.42 9.34
C GLU A 147 -0.69 17.77 8.80
N ASP A 148 -0.56 16.52 8.34
CA ASP A 148 -1.66 15.77 7.72
C ASP A 148 -2.34 14.81 8.69
N LYS A 149 -1.80 14.63 9.91
CA LYS A 149 -2.37 13.86 11.04
C LYS A 149 -2.58 12.38 10.73
N TYR A 150 -1.65 11.77 10.05
CA TYR A 150 -1.62 10.33 9.82
C TYR A 150 -0.31 9.72 10.33
N TYR A 151 -0.26 8.40 10.30
CA TYR A 151 0.90 7.63 10.74
C TYR A 151 1.44 6.81 9.58
N VAL A 152 2.78 6.74 9.48
CA VAL A 152 3.48 6.05 8.39
C VAL A 152 4.34 4.94 8.99
N PRO A 153 4.26 3.70 8.51
CA PRO A 153 5.18 2.64 8.90
C PRO A 153 6.63 3.02 8.57
N VAL A 154 7.51 2.93 9.57
CA VAL A 154 8.93 3.27 9.44
C VAL A 154 9.61 2.26 8.52
N GLY A 155 10.40 2.75 7.54
CA GLY A 155 11.08 1.90 6.58
C GLY A 155 10.13 1.08 5.68
N VAL A 156 8.89 1.53 5.53
CA VAL A 156 7.82 0.90 4.74
C VAL A 156 7.48 -0.49 5.28
N ASN A 157 8.27 -1.52 4.95
CA ASN A 157 8.02 -2.91 5.34
C ASN A 157 8.57 -3.26 6.72
N PHE A 158 9.61 -2.57 7.20
CA PHE A 158 10.17 -2.81 8.54
C PHE A 158 9.18 -2.47 9.65
N GLY A 159 8.38 -1.42 9.45
CA GLY A 159 7.46 -0.89 10.46
C GLY A 159 6.10 -1.56 10.52
N LYS A 160 5.82 -2.58 9.69
CA LYS A 160 4.56 -3.34 9.72
C LYS A 160 4.85 -4.82 9.86
N MET A 161 4.40 -5.43 10.94
CA MET A 161 4.60 -6.86 11.22
C MET A 161 3.30 -7.51 11.62
N ASN A 162 2.96 -8.63 10.99
CA ASN A 162 1.92 -9.53 11.48
C ASN A 162 2.44 -10.21 12.74
N VAL A 163 1.61 -10.28 13.79
CA VAL A 163 2.04 -10.91 15.05
C VAL A 163 2.03 -12.43 15.00
N ASP A 164 1.37 -13.04 14.01
CA ASP A 164 1.45 -14.46 13.76
C ASP A 164 2.83 -14.82 13.19
N SER A 165 3.71 -15.30 14.06
CA SER A 165 5.09 -15.67 13.71
C SER A 165 5.21 -16.86 12.75
N GLU A 166 4.11 -17.58 12.48
CA GLU A 166 4.10 -18.66 11.48
C GLU A 166 3.91 -18.14 10.05
N LYS A 167 3.53 -16.84 9.91
CA LYS A 167 3.42 -16.19 8.61
C LYS A 167 4.76 -15.66 8.15
N GLU A 168 5.02 -15.84 6.87
CA GLU A 168 6.15 -15.20 6.19
C GLU A 168 5.94 -13.67 6.15
N THR A 169 7.04 -12.93 6.00
CA THR A 169 6.97 -11.48 5.81
C THR A 169 6.10 -11.15 4.60
N GLU A 170 5.14 -10.25 4.81
CA GLU A 170 4.18 -9.84 3.80
C GLU A 170 4.83 -8.89 2.79
N LEU A 171 5.45 -9.46 1.74
CA LEU A 171 6.10 -8.72 0.66
C LEU A 171 5.58 -9.19 -0.70
N TYR A 172 5.28 -8.24 -1.57
CA TYR A 172 4.93 -8.51 -2.96
C TYR A 172 6.18 -8.49 -3.85
N GLY A 173 6.38 -9.58 -4.61
CA GLY A 173 7.42 -9.69 -5.63
C GLY A 173 8.61 -10.56 -5.23
N ASP A 174 9.36 -10.99 -6.25
CA ASP A 174 10.50 -11.92 -6.13
C ASP A 174 11.86 -11.22 -5.88
N ASP A 175 11.90 -9.91 -5.73
CA ASP A 175 13.14 -9.11 -5.76
C ASP A 175 13.84 -9.01 -4.39
N SER A 176 13.72 -10.03 -3.64
CA SER A 176 13.70 -10.04 -2.20
C SER A 176 14.99 -10.50 -1.52
N SER A 177 15.92 -11.09 -2.16
CA SER A 177 16.89 -11.97 -1.45
C SER A 177 17.67 -11.35 -0.27
N ASN A 178 18.12 -10.11 -0.35
CA ASN A 178 18.89 -9.50 0.75
C ASN A 178 18.00 -8.63 1.66
N GLN A 179 17.06 -7.88 1.09
CA GLN A 179 16.19 -6.99 1.86
C GLN A 179 15.17 -7.77 2.70
N GLU A 180 14.66 -8.87 2.17
CA GLU A 180 13.75 -9.76 2.89
C GLU A 180 14.42 -10.39 4.11
N GLU A 181 15.67 -10.88 3.99
CA GLU A 181 16.45 -11.41 5.12
C GLU A 181 16.65 -10.35 6.21
N GLU A 182 16.97 -9.11 5.82
CA GLU A 182 17.12 -7.99 6.77
C GLU A 182 15.79 -7.66 7.48
N ILE A 183 14.69 -7.59 6.73
CA ILE A 183 13.36 -7.34 7.28
C ILE A 183 12.96 -8.47 8.23
N ASN A 184 13.06 -9.73 7.80
CA ASN A 184 12.71 -10.89 8.61
C ASN A 184 13.47 -10.90 9.94
N LYS A 185 14.77 -10.67 9.90
CA LYS A 185 15.60 -10.60 11.11
C LYS A 185 15.09 -9.55 12.09
N VAL A 186 14.84 -8.34 11.63
CA VAL A 186 14.38 -7.24 12.50
C VAL A 186 12.96 -7.53 13.03
N GLN A 187 12.11 -8.14 12.21
CA GLN A 187 10.76 -8.53 12.62
C GLN A 187 10.78 -9.64 13.67
N GLU A 188 11.61 -10.66 13.52
CA GLU A 188 11.79 -11.72 14.53
C GLU A 188 12.27 -11.14 15.87
N GLU A 189 13.26 -10.24 15.85
CA GLU A 189 13.74 -9.55 17.05
C GLU A 189 12.65 -8.72 17.72
N ALA A 190 11.83 -8.03 16.95
CA ALA A 190 10.71 -7.24 17.46
C ALA A 190 9.60 -8.12 18.06
N LEU A 191 9.20 -9.18 17.38
CA LEU A 191 8.20 -10.12 17.89
C LEU A 191 8.64 -10.81 19.18
N ASP A 192 9.94 -11.11 19.34
CA ASP A 192 10.47 -11.65 20.61
C ASP A 192 10.53 -10.58 21.71
N THR A 193 10.91 -9.34 21.37
CA THR A 193 10.98 -8.22 22.30
C THR A 193 9.61 -7.88 22.90
N TYR A 194 8.56 -7.86 22.08
CA TYR A 194 7.19 -7.47 22.49
C TYR A 194 6.24 -8.65 22.70
N LYS A 195 6.79 -9.83 22.92
CA LYS A 195 6.04 -11.08 23.04
C LYS A 195 4.99 -11.08 24.15
N GLU A 196 5.28 -10.45 25.27
CA GLU A 196 4.33 -10.41 26.40
C GLU A 196 3.18 -9.46 26.09
N GLU A 197 3.43 -8.30 25.46
CA GLU A 197 2.43 -7.35 25.02
C GLU A 197 1.52 -7.95 23.93
N ILE A 198 2.11 -8.70 22.99
CA ILE A 198 1.35 -9.44 21.96
C ILE A 198 0.40 -10.44 22.61
N LYS A 199 0.87 -11.25 23.55
CA LYS A 199 0.02 -12.23 24.26
C LYS A 199 -1.11 -11.58 25.05
N GLU A 200 -0.88 -10.41 25.64
CA GLU A 200 -1.91 -9.67 26.35
C GLU A 200 -3.06 -9.29 25.41
N VAL A 201 -2.74 -8.86 24.20
CA VAL A 201 -3.73 -8.51 23.17
C VAL A 201 -4.47 -9.73 22.63
N GLU A 202 -3.78 -10.85 22.39
CA GLU A 202 -4.39 -12.08 21.89
C GLU A 202 -5.37 -12.72 22.90
N ASN A 203 -5.25 -12.43 24.17
CA ASN A 203 -6.11 -12.95 25.24
C ASN A 203 -7.32 -12.05 25.58
N GLN A 204 -7.48 -10.94 24.89
CA GLN A 204 -8.64 -10.03 25.04
C GLN A 204 -9.81 -10.42 24.16
#